data_e5e400581138ae56d761fde5f84b3cc2
#
_entry.id   e5e400581138ae56d761fde5f84b3cc2
#
_cell.length_a   1.000
_cell.length_b   1.000
_cell.length_c   1.000
_cell.angle_alpha   90.00
_cell.angle_beta   90.00
_cell.angle_gamma   90.00
#
_symmetry.space_group_name_H-M   'P 1'
#
loop_
_entity.id
_entity.type
_entity.pdbx_description
1 polymer ?
#
loop_
_entity_poly.entity_id
_entity_poly.type
_entity_poly.pdbx_seq_one_letter_code
_entity_poly.pdbx_strand_id
1 'polypeptide(L)'
;RSCLVGSEMCIRDRDRDEYQRVIVKAAANDNYPASFGGSGAHIRDAYIQHLSQISDLRMDERSSSNCILYMNGRYWGVYEIREKVDDHDFTDHYYDQEKDSIQFLKTWGGTWVEYGGPQAQTDWDNLKNYILSNPMNNAANYTTVKSQFNTGSLIDYFLLNSYVVCADWLNWNTAWWRGMAQTGEKKKWRYTLWDMDNTFDHGTNYTGIPTQSVNADPCDPSSLNDPGGQGHIPIWNALITNEDFFDDYLNRWQDLANGHLSCANMIDVLDSMINVIDPEMPAQIARWGGSYSTWQQNVQDLRNFINQRCSTMNVGFVPCYQPAISGPYDVTVEILGQGEILSLIHISEPTRQDR
;
A
#
# COMPACT_ATOMS: atom_id res chain seq x y z
N ARG A 1 22.70 -5.55 -14.06
CA ARG A 1 22.74 -6.88 -14.69
C ARG A 1 21.42 -7.10 -15.37
N SER A 2 21.43 -7.21 -16.71
CA SER A 2 20.24 -7.55 -17.50
C SER A 2 19.99 -9.05 -17.33
N CYS A 3 18.86 -9.40 -16.74
CA CYS A 3 18.38 -10.79 -16.76
C CYS A 3 17.10 -10.86 -17.58
N LEU A 4 17.24 -11.28 -18.82
CA LEU A 4 16.17 -11.83 -19.64
C LEU A 4 16.77 -13.00 -20.43
N VAL A 5 16.81 -14.17 -19.80
CA VAL A 5 17.18 -15.42 -20.48
C VAL A 5 16.17 -16.48 -20.04
N GLY A 6 15.23 -16.78 -20.91
CA GLY A 6 14.22 -17.81 -20.68
C GLY A 6 13.03 -17.35 -19.83
N SER A 7 12.38 -18.28 -19.16
CA SER A 7 11.26 -18.03 -18.23
C SER A 7 11.70 -17.50 -16.87
N GLU A 8 12.99 -17.40 -16.60
CA GLU A 8 13.54 -16.90 -15.35
C GLU A 8 13.65 -15.38 -15.37
N MET A 9 13.01 -14.73 -14.42
CA MET A 9 13.01 -13.29 -14.28
C MET A 9 13.40 -12.90 -12.86
N CYS A 10 14.54 -12.17 -12.75
CA CYS A 10 14.98 -11.64 -11.46
C CYS A 10 14.16 -10.40 -11.08
N ILE A 11 12.96 -10.60 -10.59
CA ILE A 11 12.23 -9.60 -9.81
C ILE A 11 12.69 -9.82 -8.37
N ARG A 12 13.37 -8.83 -7.79
CA ARG A 12 14.06 -8.98 -6.51
C ARG A 12 13.08 -9.17 -5.35
N ASP A 13 13.55 -9.93 -4.38
CA ASP A 13 13.20 -10.00 -2.96
C ASP A 13 12.03 -10.93 -2.56
N ARG A 14 11.47 -11.71 -3.49
CA ARG A 14 10.60 -12.86 -3.17
C ARG A 14 11.12 -14.10 -3.85
N ASP A 15 10.86 -15.28 -3.27
CA ASP A 15 11.31 -16.59 -3.75
C ASP A 15 10.64 -17.04 -5.07
N ARG A 16 9.99 -16.12 -5.78
CA ARG A 16 9.28 -16.38 -7.02
C ARG A 16 10.16 -16.04 -8.22
N ASP A 17 10.43 -17.03 -9.07
CA ASP A 17 11.28 -16.93 -10.26
C ASP A 17 10.53 -17.22 -11.57
N GLU A 18 9.33 -17.83 -11.51
CA GLU A 18 8.49 -18.13 -12.67
C GLU A 18 7.20 -17.31 -12.68
N TYR A 19 6.86 -16.74 -13.85
CA TYR A 19 5.69 -15.89 -14.06
C TYR A 19 4.99 -16.25 -15.35
N GLN A 20 3.68 -16.50 -15.30
CA GLN A 20 2.88 -16.67 -16.52
C GLN A 20 2.67 -15.35 -17.24
N ARG A 21 2.52 -14.26 -16.50
CA ARG A 21 2.32 -12.92 -17.01
C ARG A 21 3.04 -11.90 -16.14
N VAL A 22 3.57 -10.87 -16.78
CA VAL A 22 4.18 -9.73 -16.13
C VAL A 22 3.59 -8.45 -16.70
N ILE A 23 3.67 -7.38 -15.92
CA ILE A 23 3.32 -6.03 -16.38
C ILE A 23 4.63 -5.30 -16.69
N VAL A 24 4.70 -4.66 -17.86
CA VAL A 24 5.76 -3.72 -18.21
C VAL A 24 5.12 -2.33 -18.19
N LYS A 25 5.51 -1.47 -17.24
CA LYS A 25 4.87 -0.19 -16.94
C LYS A 25 5.89 0.95 -17.01
N ALA A 26 5.50 2.07 -17.62
CA ALA A 26 6.29 3.29 -17.74
C ALA A 26 5.85 4.35 -16.72
N ALA A 27 5.76 4.00 -15.43
CA ALA A 27 5.35 4.85 -14.31
C ALA A 27 3.94 5.49 -14.43
N ALA A 28 3.11 5.09 -15.42
CA ALA A 28 1.72 5.55 -15.63
C ALA A 28 1.54 7.07 -15.51
N ASN A 29 0.69 7.59 -14.61
CA ASN A 29 0.45 9.03 -14.47
C ASN A 29 1.66 9.81 -13.96
N ASP A 30 2.60 9.14 -13.28
CA ASP A 30 3.88 9.70 -12.82
C ASP A 30 5.00 9.64 -13.88
N ASN A 31 4.69 9.24 -15.12
CA ASN A 31 5.66 9.14 -16.20
C ASN A 31 6.31 10.49 -16.52
N TYR A 32 7.64 10.53 -16.64
CA TYR A 32 8.36 11.71 -17.08
C TYR A 32 8.82 11.54 -18.54
N PRO A 33 8.58 12.53 -19.44
CA PRO A 33 8.00 13.87 -19.19
C PRO A 33 6.47 13.94 -19.36
N ALA A 34 5.82 12.85 -19.76
CA ALA A 34 4.39 12.83 -20.12
C ALA A 34 3.47 12.58 -18.91
N SER A 35 3.78 13.19 -17.75
CA SER A 35 3.00 13.06 -16.54
C SER A 35 1.62 13.69 -16.65
N PHE A 36 0.61 13.03 -16.08
CA PHE A 36 -0.75 13.55 -16.01
C PHE A 36 -0.90 14.72 -15.03
N GLY A 37 -0.07 14.76 -13.98
CA GLY A 37 -0.06 15.79 -12.95
C GLY A 37 0.97 16.90 -13.15
N GLY A 38 1.77 16.86 -14.22
CA GLY A 38 2.78 17.88 -14.54
C GLY A 38 4.12 17.75 -13.79
N SER A 39 4.19 17.05 -12.67
CA SER A 39 5.39 16.91 -11.82
C SER A 39 5.87 15.45 -11.67
N GLY A 40 5.88 14.70 -12.78
CA GLY A 40 6.26 13.28 -12.79
C GLY A 40 7.68 13.05 -12.28
N ALA A 41 7.82 12.21 -11.26
CA ALA A 41 9.11 11.75 -10.73
C ALA A 41 9.54 10.41 -11.35
N HIS A 42 8.65 9.72 -12.05
CA HIS A 42 8.86 8.45 -12.74
C HIS A 42 9.13 7.27 -11.79
N ILE A 43 8.60 7.31 -10.57
CA ILE A 43 8.94 6.33 -9.52
C ILE A 43 7.81 6.04 -8.51
N ARG A 44 6.80 6.92 -8.34
CA ARG A 44 5.86 6.89 -7.20
C ARG A 44 5.22 5.53 -6.95
N ASP A 45 4.64 4.92 -7.98
CA ASP A 45 3.95 3.64 -7.85
C ASP A 45 4.91 2.52 -7.43
N ALA A 46 6.04 2.36 -8.13
CA ALA A 46 7.06 1.37 -7.77
C ALA A 46 7.62 1.59 -6.35
N TYR A 47 7.83 2.85 -5.97
CA TYR A 47 8.32 3.23 -4.66
C TYR A 47 7.37 2.80 -3.54
N ILE A 48 6.07 3.05 -3.69
CA ILE A 48 5.08 2.70 -2.66
C ILE A 48 4.88 1.18 -2.59
N GLN A 49 4.86 0.48 -3.72
CA GLN A 49 4.81 -0.98 -3.74
C GLN A 49 6.03 -1.58 -3.01
N HIS A 50 7.21 -1.02 -3.23
CA HIS A 50 8.43 -1.45 -2.55
C HIS A 50 8.42 -1.11 -1.05
N LEU A 51 7.94 0.07 -0.66
CA LEU A 51 7.73 0.41 0.76
C LEU A 51 6.79 -0.58 1.46
N SER A 52 5.68 -0.95 0.81
CA SER A 52 4.77 -1.98 1.34
C SER A 52 5.51 -3.29 1.60
N GLN A 53 6.31 -3.73 0.63
CA GLN A 53 7.03 -4.98 0.70
C GLN A 53 8.05 -5.02 1.84
N ILE A 54 8.92 -4.00 1.95
CA ILE A 54 9.95 -3.97 3.01
C ILE A 54 9.38 -3.70 4.40
N SER A 55 8.18 -3.12 4.47
CA SER A 55 7.45 -2.87 5.73
C SER A 55 6.65 -4.08 6.20
N ASP A 56 6.66 -5.16 5.45
CA ASP A 56 5.85 -6.35 5.71
C ASP A 56 4.39 -5.98 6.01
N LEU A 57 3.79 -5.19 5.09
CA LEU A 57 2.39 -4.81 5.25
C LEU A 57 1.49 -6.04 5.03
N ARG A 58 0.45 -6.12 5.85
CA ARG A 58 -0.48 -7.27 5.89
C ARG A 58 -1.46 -7.29 4.72
N MET A 59 -1.02 -6.84 3.54
CA MET A 59 -1.77 -6.82 2.28
C MET A 59 -0.85 -7.26 1.14
N ASP A 60 -1.40 -7.39 -0.06
CA ASP A 60 -0.60 -7.77 -1.21
C ASP A 60 -0.09 -6.55 -1.97
N GLU A 61 1.12 -6.63 -2.46
CA GLU A 61 1.75 -5.67 -3.35
C GLU A 61 2.48 -6.38 -4.49
N ARG A 62 3.01 -5.62 -5.43
CA ARG A 62 3.72 -6.12 -6.60
C ARG A 62 5.22 -5.96 -6.45
N SER A 63 5.94 -7.06 -6.47
CA SER A 63 7.40 -7.01 -6.66
C SER A 63 7.71 -6.49 -8.06
N SER A 64 8.72 -5.65 -8.17
CA SER A 64 9.14 -5.05 -9.44
C SER A 64 10.65 -4.84 -9.55
N SER A 65 11.11 -4.69 -10.78
CA SER A 65 12.48 -4.28 -11.10
C SER A 65 12.47 -3.28 -12.25
N ASN A 66 13.36 -2.29 -12.19
CA ASN A 66 13.54 -1.35 -13.29
C ASN A 66 14.21 -2.05 -14.48
N CYS A 67 13.79 -1.70 -15.68
CA CYS A 67 14.33 -2.21 -16.92
C CYS A 67 14.38 -1.13 -18.01
N ILE A 68 15.23 -1.35 -19.01
CA ILE A 68 15.27 -0.53 -20.20
C ILE A 68 14.53 -1.26 -21.32
N LEU A 69 13.49 -0.65 -21.83
CA LEU A 69 12.72 -1.21 -22.94
C LEU A 69 13.32 -0.81 -24.27
N TYR A 70 13.50 -1.82 -25.13
CA TYR A 70 13.83 -1.64 -26.55
C TYR A 70 12.70 -2.21 -27.40
N MET A 71 12.23 -1.44 -28.39
CA MET A 71 11.25 -1.90 -29.36
C MET A 71 11.87 -1.91 -30.76
N ASN A 72 11.89 -3.07 -31.40
CA ASN A 72 12.52 -3.26 -32.71
C ASN A 72 13.97 -2.75 -32.77
N GLY A 73 14.76 -2.99 -31.73
CA GLY A 73 16.14 -2.55 -31.60
C GLY A 73 16.34 -1.06 -31.31
N ARG A 74 15.27 -0.31 -31.10
CA ARG A 74 15.35 1.11 -30.74
C ARG A 74 15.08 1.28 -29.25
N TYR A 75 15.88 2.11 -28.59
CA TYR A 75 15.64 2.52 -27.21
C TYR A 75 14.23 3.11 -27.06
N TRP A 76 13.45 2.60 -26.12
CA TRP A 76 12.08 3.04 -25.90
C TRP A 76 11.91 3.80 -24.59
N GLY A 77 12.65 3.46 -23.53
CA GLY A 77 12.64 4.21 -22.29
C GLY A 77 12.92 3.39 -21.04
N VAL A 78 12.85 4.09 -19.91
CA VAL A 78 12.90 3.51 -18.56
C VAL A 78 11.52 2.97 -18.21
N TYR A 79 11.48 1.70 -17.84
CA TYR A 79 10.28 0.96 -17.48
C TYR A 79 10.51 0.16 -16.21
N GLU A 80 9.45 -0.32 -15.63
CA GLU A 80 9.49 -1.37 -14.62
C GLU A 80 8.81 -2.63 -15.16
N ILE A 81 9.35 -3.78 -14.80
CA ILE A 81 8.74 -5.08 -14.99
C ILE A 81 8.28 -5.56 -13.63
N ARG A 82 7.02 -5.99 -13.51
CA ARG A 82 6.42 -6.32 -12.22
C ARG A 82 5.42 -7.45 -12.28
N GLU A 83 5.14 -8.01 -11.13
CA GLU A 83 4.12 -9.01 -10.91
C GLU A 83 2.72 -8.50 -11.24
N LYS A 84 1.84 -9.43 -11.51
CA LYS A 84 0.42 -9.20 -11.71
C LYS A 84 -0.36 -9.89 -10.58
N VAL A 85 -0.74 -9.13 -9.55
CA VAL A 85 -1.40 -9.68 -8.34
C VAL A 85 -2.80 -10.25 -8.58
N ASP A 86 -3.47 -9.86 -9.66
CA ASP A 86 -4.72 -10.44 -10.12
C ASP A 86 -4.49 -11.58 -11.13
N ASP A 87 -3.32 -12.17 -11.11
CA ASP A 87 -3.04 -13.40 -11.83
C ASP A 87 -3.15 -14.60 -10.89
N HIS A 88 -3.71 -15.69 -11.40
CA HIS A 88 -3.90 -16.90 -10.62
C HIS A 88 -2.60 -17.57 -10.19
N ASP A 89 -1.50 -17.34 -10.90
CA ASP A 89 -0.21 -17.87 -10.47
C ASP A 89 0.39 -17.08 -9.30
N PHE A 90 -0.02 -15.81 -9.09
CA PHE A 90 0.30 -15.07 -7.86
C PHE A 90 -0.41 -15.68 -6.65
N THR A 91 -1.72 -15.89 -6.75
CA THR A 91 -2.50 -16.45 -5.64
C THR A 91 -2.16 -17.91 -5.35
N ASP A 92 -1.79 -18.67 -6.36
CA ASP A 92 -1.31 -20.05 -6.19
C ASP A 92 0.05 -20.06 -5.48
N HIS A 93 1.00 -19.27 -5.94
CA HIS A 93 2.36 -19.25 -5.38
C HIS A 93 2.37 -18.80 -3.90
N TYR A 94 1.74 -17.68 -3.57
CA TYR A 94 1.82 -17.11 -2.22
C TYR A 94 0.78 -17.65 -1.25
N TYR A 95 -0.32 -18.23 -1.74
CA TYR A 95 -1.46 -18.59 -0.91
C TYR A 95 -2.01 -19.99 -1.11
N ASP A 96 -1.46 -20.81 -2.01
CA ASP A 96 -2.01 -22.11 -2.45
C ASP A 96 -3.50 -21.98 -2.87
N GLN A 97 -3.84 -20.91 -3.58
CA GLN A 97 -5.18 -20.62 -4.03
C GLN A 97 -5.23 -20.56 -5.55
N GLU A 98 -5.72 -21.62 -6.17
CA GLU A 98 -5.89 -21.68 -7.61
C GLU A 98 -6.90 -20.62 -8.11
N LYS A 99 -6.70 -20.12 -9.32
CA LYS A 99 -7.54 -19.07 -9.95
C LYS A 99 -9.04 -19.38 -9.96
N ASP A 100 -9.40 -20.65 -10.09
CA ASP A 100 -10.79 -21.09 -10.14
C ASP A 100 -11.38 -21.23 -8.73
N SER A 101 -10.55 -21.08 -7.69
CA SER A 101 -10.87 -21.15 -6.28
C SER A 101 -10.64 -19.83 -5.56
N ILE A 102 -10.77 -18.70 -6.25
CA ILE A 102 -10.68 -17.35 -5.65
C ILE A 102 -11.88 -16.50 -6.03
N GLN A 103 -12.12 -15.48 -5.20
CA GLN A 103 -13.03 -14.37 -5.48
C GLN A 103 -12.22 -13.09 -5.48
N PHE A 104 -12.28 -12.32 -6.56
CA PHE A 104 -11.48 -11.12 -6.74
C PHE A 104 -12.36 -9.99 -7.29
N LEU A 105 -12.39 -8.88 -6.57
CA LEU A 105 -13.17 -7.69 -6.88
C LEU A 105 -12.23 -6.50 -7.13
N LYS A 106 -12.57 -5.67 -8.11
CA LYS A 106 -11.85 -4.44 -8.44
C LYS A 106 -12.81 -3.30 -8.66
N THR A 107 -12.44 -2.10 -8.20
CA THR A 107 -13.15 -0.85 -8.47
C THR A 107 -12.29 0.09 -9.29
N TRP A 108 -12.83 0.56 -10.40
CA TRP A 108 -12.27 1.61 -11.24
C TRP A 108 -13.44 2.41 -11.85
N GLY A 109 -13.95 3.39 -11.08
CA GLY A 109 -15.20 4.09 -11.36
C GLY A 109 -16.47 3.26 -11.15
N GLY A 110 -16.40 1.97 -11.37
CA GLY A 110 -17.43 0.95 -11.07
C GLY A 110 -16.74 -0.32 -10.63
N THR A 111 -17.43 -1.14 -9.85
CA THR A 111 -16.89 -2.43 -9.37
C THR A 111 -17.26 -3.56 -10.33
N TRP A 112 -16.29 -4.43 -10.59
CA TRP A 112 -16.53 -5.68 -11.32
C TRP A 112 -15.84 -6.86 -10.65
N VAL A 113 -16.31 -8.03 -10.98
CA VAL A 113 -15.75 -9.30 -10.53
C VAL A 113 -14.70 -9.75 -11.53
N GLU A 114 -13.46 -9.87 -11.10
CA GLU A 114 -12.38 -10.45 -11.91
C GLU A 114 -12.43 -11.98 -11.89
N TYR A 115 -12.61 -12.56 -10.69
CA TYR A 115 -12.75 -14.00 -10.46
C TYR A 115 -13.88 -14.31 -9.48
N GLY A 116 -14.45 -15.51 -9.56
CA GLY A 116 -15.47 -16.02 -8.63
C GLY A 116 -16.91 -15.74 -9.06
N GLY A 117 -17.13 -15.15 -10.25
CA GLY A 117 -18.46 -14.89 -10.79
C GLY A 117 -19.33 -13.99 -9.89
N PRO A 118 -20.64 -13.86 -10.15
CA PRO A 118 -21.53 -12.98 -9.37
C PRO A 118 -21.55 -13.30 -7.87
N GLN A 119 -21.17 -14.53 -7.49
CA GLN A 119 -21.13 -14.95 -6.09
C GLN A 119 -20.09 -14.15 -5.29
N ALA A 120 -18.99 -13.71 -5.92
CA ALA A 120 -17.97 -12.91 -5.25
C ALA A 120 -18.55 -11.60 -4.69
N GLN A 121 -19.34 -10.87 -5.47
CA GLN A 121 -20.01 -9.65 -5.00
C GLN A 121 -21.05 -9.96 -3.91
N THR A 122 -21.83 -11.04 -4.09
CA THR A 122 -22.82 -11.46 -3.10
C THR A 122 -22.15 -11.78 -1.75
N ASP A 123 -21.03 -12.47 -1.77
CA ASP A 123 -20.31 -12.86 -0.55
C ASP A 123 -19.67 -11.65 0.14
N TRP A 124 -19.15 -10.70 -0.62
CA TRP A 124 -18.67 -9.42 -0.08
C TRP A 124 -19.81 -8.61 0.56
N ASP A 125 -20.94 -8.50 -0.13
CA ASP A 125 -22.11 -7.79 0.37
C ASP A 125 -22.68 -8.44 1.64
N ASN A 126 -22.66 -9.75 1.75
CA ASN A 126 -23.07 -10.46 2.95
C ASN A 126 -22.17 -10.11 4.15
N LEU A 127 -20.84 -10.10 3.96
CA LEU A 127 -19.90 -9.69 5.00
C LEU A 127 -20.09 -8.23 5.39
N LYS A 128 -20.15 -7.32 4.40
CA LYS A 128 -20.43 -5.89 4.61
C LYS A 128 -21.69 -5.68 5.42
N ASN A 129 -22.81 -6.31 4.99
CA ASN A 129 -24.10 -6.19 5.67
C ASN A 129 -24.05 -6.73 7.09
N TYR A 130 -23.33 -7.84 7.33
CA TYR A 130 -23.12 -8.37 8.67
C TYR A 130 -22.42 -7.34 9.56
N ILE A 131 -21.31 -6.75 9.08
CA ILE A 131 -20.55 -5.74 9.82
C ILE A 131 -21.42 -4.52 10.16
N LEU A 132 -22.16 -4.02 9.18
CA LEU A 132 -22.96 -2.80 9.35
C LEU A 132 -24.24 -3.01 10.17
N SER A 133 -24.74 -4.24 10.27
CA SER A 133 -25.97 -4.57 11.00
C SER A 133 -25.72 -5.06 12.43
N ASN A 134 -24.49 -5.30 12.83
CA ASN A 134 -24.14 -5.81 14.14
C ASN A 134 -23.14 -4.90 14.85
N PRO A 135 -23.29 -4.64 16.17
CA PRO A 135 -22.34 -3.85 16.93
C PRO A 135 -20.95 -4.51 16.96
N MET A 136 -19.92 -3.86 16.45
CA MET A 136 -18.56 -4.42 16.36
C MET A 136 -17.80 -4.36 17.69
N ASN A 137 -18.21 -3.54 18.66
CA ASN A 137 -17.74 -3.58 20.03
C ASN A 137 -18.14 -4.87 20.78
N ASN A 138 -18.97 -5.70 20.19
CA ASN A 138 -19.26 -7.04 20.70
C ASN A 138 -18.22 -8.03 20.21
N ALA A 139 -17.47 -8.65 21.13
CA ALA A 139 -16.37 -9.57 20.82
C ALA A 139 -16.79 -10.78 19.96
N ALA A 140 -18.02 -11.31 20.11
CA ALA A 140 -18.51 -12.43 19.29
C ALA A 140 -18.74 -12.00 17.84
N ASN A 141 -19.32 -10.80 17.63
CA ASN A 141 -19.52 -10.24 16.30
C ASN A 141 -18.19 -9.99 15.62
N TYR A 142 -17.24 -9.38 16.32
CA TYR A 142 -15.90 -9.13 15.80
C TYR A 142 -15.15 -10.43 15.48
N THR A 143 -15.24 -11.44 16.33
CA THR A 143 -14.67 -12.78 16.07
C THR A 143 -15.23 -13.38 14.77
N THR A 144 -16.54 -13.23 14.54
CA THR A 144 -17.19 -13.68 13.29
C THR A 144 -16.62 -12.93 12.07
N VAL A 145 -16.37 -11.64 12.20
CA VAL A 145 -15.72 -10.85 11.13
C VAL A 145 -14.29 -11.33 10.89
N LYS A 146 -13.49 -11.48 11.94
CA LYS A 146 -12.09 -11.98 11.82
C LYS A 146 -11.97 -13.36 11.18
N SER A 147 -13.01 -14.18 11.26
CA SER A 147 -13.03 -15.49 10.58
C SER A 147 -13.17 -15.40 9.05
N GLN A 148 -13.64 -14.26 8.53
CA GLN A 148 -13.95 -14.05 7.11
C GLN A 148 -13.15 -12.90 6.48
N PHE A 149 -12.54 -12.04 7.30
CA PHE A 149 -11.85 -10.84 6.88
C PHE A 149 -10.49 -10.71 7.59
N ASN A 150 -9.44 -10.48 6.86
CA ASN A 150 -8.14 -10.08 7.38
C ASN A 150 -8.21 -8.59 7.74
N THR A 151 -8.58 -8.31 8.97
CA THR A 151 -8.72 -6.93 9.48
C THR A 151 -7.38 -6.18 9.50
N GLY A 152 -6.27 -6.90 9.67
CA GLY A 152 -4.93 -6.33 9.55
C GLY A 152 -4.65 -5.81 8.14
N SER A 153 -5.13 -6.51 7.10
CA SER A 153 -5.01 -6.04 5.71
C SER A 153 -5.77 -4.72 5.50
N LEU A 154 -6.95 -4.57 6.09
CA LEU A 154 -7.72 -3.32 6.04
C LEU A 154 -6.96 -2.18 6.75
N ILE A 155 -6.42 -2.44 7.94
CA ILE A 155 -5.64 -1.46 8.71
C ILE A 155 -4.47 -0.95 7.88
N ASP A 156 -3.64 -1.85 7.36
CA ASP A 156 -2.43 -1.47 6.62
C ASP A 156 -2.76 -0.76 5.31
N TYR A 157 -3.86 -1.17 4.63
CA TYR A 157 -4.36 -0.51 3.44
C TYR A 157 -4.77 0.95 3.72
N PHE A 158 -5.51 1.20 4.80
CA PHE A 158 -5.92 2.54 5.19
C PHE A 158 -4.74 3.38 5.68
N LEU A 159 -3.85 2.82 6.50
CA LEU A 159 -2.65 3.50 6.98
C LEU A 159 -1.77 3.98 5.84
N LEU A 160 -1.44 3.10 4.90
CA LEU A 160 -0.56 3.45 3.79
C LEU A 160 -1.19 4.51 2.90
N ASN A 161 -2.46 4.32 2.46
CA ASN A 161 -3.14 5.28 1.59
C ASN A 161 -3.30 6.66 2.24
N SER A 162 -3.55 6.72 3.56
CA SER A 162 -3.59 7.97 4.32
C SER A 162 -2.21 8.61 4.43
N TYR A 163 -1.17 7.80 4.67
CA TYR A 163 0.20 8.30 4.78
C TYR A 163 0.66 8.97 3.49
N VAL A 164 0.53 8.27 2.38
CA VAL A 164 0.99 8.75 1.06
C VAL A 164 0.02 9.74 0.40
N VAL A 165 -1.07 10.09 1.09
CA VAL A 165 -2.12 10.98 0.59
C VAL A 165 -2.61 10.53 -0.79
N CYS A 166 -3.06 9.27 -0.87
CA CYS A 166 -3.59 8.71 -2.10
C CYS A 166 -4.91 9.41 -2.44
N ALA A 167 -4.99 10.00 -3.62
CA ALA A 167 -6.14 10.75 -4.09
C ALA A 167 -6.96 10.01 -5.17
N ASP A 168 -6.64 8.73 -5.39
CA ASP A 168 -7.21 7.89 -6.45
C ASP A 168 -7.42 6.44 -5.95
N TRP A 169 -8.22 6.31 -4.89
CA TRP A 169 -8.53 5.03 -4.25
C TRP A 169 -10.00 4.94 -3.84
N LEU A 170 -10.47 3.82 -3.33
CA LEU A 170 -11.85 3.49 -2.93
C LEU A 170 -12.82 3.40 -4.12
N ASN A 171 -13.13 4.49 -4.81
CA ASN A 171 -13.92 4.52 -6.05
C ASN A 171 -13.09 4.26 -7.32
N TRP A 172 -11.77 4.27 -7.20
CA TRP A 172 -10.79 3.93 -8.23
C TRP A 172 -9.72 3.02 -7.61
N ASN A 173 -8.94 2.34 -8.43
CA ASN A 173 -7.70 1.65 -8.07
C ASN A 173 -7.76 0.84 -6.76
N THR A 174 -8.92 0.26 -6.43
CA THR A 174 -9.11 -0.57 -5.24
C THR A 174 -9.37 -2.00 -5.63
N ALA A 175 -8.63 -2.92 -5.04
CA ALA A 175 -8.79 -4.34 -5.27
C ALA A 175 -8.72 -5.12 -3.96
N TRP A 176 -9.57 -6.16 -3.86
CA TRP A 176 -9.61 -7.06 -2.71
C TRP A 176 -10.08 -8.44 -3.15
N TRP A 177 -9.60 -9.43 -2.44
CA TRP A 177 -9.84 -10.80 -2.83
C TRP A 177 -9.82 -11.75 -1.63
N ARG A 178 -10.29 -12.98 -1.83
CA ARG A 178 -10.13 -14.11 -0.92
C ARG A 178 -9.94 -15.42 -1.66
N GLY A 179 -9.23 -16.38 -1.05
CA GLY A 179 -9.24 -17.78 -1.47
C GLY A 179 -10.54 -18.46 -1.08
N MET A 180 -10.89 -19.52 -1.80
CA MET A 180 -12.06 -20.37 -1.50
C MET A 180 -11.67 -21.73 -0.96
N ALA A 181 -10.38 -22.13 -1.06
CA ALA A 181 -9.86 -23.34 -0.45
C ALA A 181 -9.93 -23.29 1.09
N GLN A 182 -10.06 -24.45 1.73
CA GLN A 182 -10.29 -24.58 3.18
C GLN A 182 -8.99 -24.41 3.99
N THR A 183 -8.26 -23.31 3.80
CA THR A 183 -6.94 -23.11 4.42
C THR A 183 -6.87 -21.80 5.20
N GLY A 184 -7.33 -21.77 6.45
CA GLY A 184 -7.08 -20.73 7.45
C GLY A 184 -7.18 -19.29 6.93
N GLU A 185 -6.16 -18.49 7.19
CA GLU A 185 -6.06 -17.07 6.82
C GLU A 185 -6.21 -16.83 5.31
N LYS A 186 -5.85 -17.79 4.48
CA LYS A 186 -5.92 -17.70 3.03
C LYS A 186 -7.34 -17.54 2.49
N LYS A 187 -8.36 -17.94 3.25
CA LYS A 187 -9.79 -17.83 2.90
C LYS A 187 -10.42 -16.49 3.30
N LYS A 188 -9.69 -15.60 3.94
CA LYS A 188 -10.21 -14.30 4.39
C LYS A 188 -10.08 -13.25 3.29
N TRP A 189 -11.07 -12.38 3.18
CA TRP A 189 -10.96 -11.18 2.35
C TRP A 189 -9.74 -10.36 2.77
N ARG A 190 -8.98 -9.85 1.79
CA ARG A 190 -7.79 -9.01 1.98
C ARG A 190 -7.64 -8.00 0.86
N TYR A 191 -6.98 -6.89 1.16
CA TYR A 191 -6.67 -5.88 0.17
C TYR A 191 -5.37 -6.18 -0.58
N THR A 192 -5.27 -5.64 -1.79
CA THR A 192 -4.03 -5.58 -2.56
C THR A 192 -3.82 -4.16 -3.08
N LEU A 193 -2.58 -3.70 -3.03
CA LEU A 193 -2.21 -2.42 -3.63
C LEU A 193 -2.38 -2.48 -5.15
N TRP A 194 -2.94 -1.41 -5.70
CA TRP A 194 -3.21 -1.39 -7.13
C TRP A 194 -2.31 -0.40 -7.87
N ASP A 195 -2.73 0.82 -8.06
CA ASP A 195 -2.03 1.87 -8.80
C ASP A 195 -1.76 3.06 -7.87
N MET A 196 -0.50 3.26 -7.49
CA MET A 196 -0.10 4.19 -6.44
C MET A 196 0.61 5.44 -7.01
N ASP A 197 0.40 5.74 -8.28
CA ASP A 197 1.04 6.87 -8.94
C ASP A 197 0.39 8.22 -8.60
N ASN A 198 -0.87 8.22 -8.18
CA ASN A 198 -1.60 9.42 -7.78
C ASN A 198 -1.52 9.67 -6.26
N THR A 199 -0.31 9.93 -5.78
CA THR A 199 0.04 10.07 -4.36
C THR A 199 1.03 11.21 -4.15
N PHE A 200 1.24 11.64 -2.91
CA PHE A 200 2.19 12.70 -2.55
C PHE A 200 1.93 14.01 -3.33
N ASP A 201 0.67 14.46 -3.33
CA ASP A 201 0.20 15.65 -4.03
C ASP A 201 0.44 15.62 -5.56
N HIS A 202 0.39 14.43 -6.14
CA HIS A 202 0.47 14.25 -7.59
C HIS A 202 -0.86 13.76 -8.15
N GLY A 203 -1.24 14.31 -9.30
CA GLY A 203 -2.43 13.89 -10.03
C GLY A 203 -3.74 14.56 -9.54
N THR A 204 -4.85 13.98 -9.93
CA THR A 204 -6.20 14.50 -9.67
C THR A 204 -6.82 13.80 -8.47
N ASN A 205 -7.50 14.57 -7.62
CA ASN A 205 -8.26 14.03 -6.50
C ASN A 205 -9.58 13.39 -6.98
N TYR A 206 -9.50 12.14 -7.38
CA TYR A 206 -10.67 11.36 -7.83
C TYR A 206 -11.49 10.79 -6.68
N THR A 207 -10.88 10.56 -5.53
CA THR A 207 -11.56 10.04 -4.33
C THR A 207 -12.41 11.10 -3.64
N GLY A 208 -12.03 12.38 -3.79
CA GLY A 208 -12.65 13.48 -3.07
C GLY A 208 -12.17 13.59 -1.62
N ILE A 209 -10.91 13.24 -1.35
CA ILE A 209 -10.30 13.47 -0.02
C ILE A 209 -10.29 14.98 0.28
N PRO A 210 -10.54 15.38 1.54
CA PRO A 210 -10.66 16.80 1.89
C PRO A 210 -9.40 17.62 1.59
N THR A 211 -8.23 17.03 1.79
CA THR A 211 -6.93 17.71 1.63
C THR A 211 -5.93 16.79 0.92
N GLN A 212 -5.31 17.25 -0.16
CA GLN A 212 -4.31 16.52 -0.94
C GLN A 212 -2.87 16.95 -0.62
N SER A 213 -2.65 17.83 0.34
CA SER A 213 -1.33 18.35 0.71
C SER A 213 -0.66 17.53 1.83
N VAL A 214 0.57 17.91 2.17
CA VAL A 214 1.32 17.36 3.33
C VAL A 214 0.54 17.44 4.65
N ASN A 215 -0.41 18.36 4.76
CA ASN A 215 -1.23 18.58 5.95
C ASN A 215 -2.55 17.78 5.94
N ALA A 216 -2.74 16.89 4.97
CA ALA A 216 -3.91 16.01 4.97
C ALA A 216 -4.02 15.29 6.31
N ASP A 217 -5.21 15.38 6.93
CA ASP A 217 -5.47 14.72 8.20
C ASP A 217 -5.40 13.19 8.00
N PRO A 218 -4.64 12.44 8.81
CA PRO A 218 -4.62 10.98 8.73
C PRO A 218 -6.00 10.33 8.84
N CYS A 219 -6.95 11.01 9.47
CA CYS A 219 -8.31 10.53 9.70
C CYS A 219 -9.31 10.98 8.64
N ASP A 220 -8.91 11.85 7.69
CA ASP A 220 -9.77 12.33 6.60
C ASP A 220 -10.49 11.19 5.85
N PRO A 221 -9.86 10.04 5.56
CA PRO A 221 -10.56 8.95 4.89
C PRO A 221 -11.78 8.45 5.64
N SER A 222 -11.79 8.47 6.98
CA SER A 222 -12.92 8.01 7.80
C SER A 222 -14.14 8.94 7.68
N SER A 223 -13.95 10.18 7.25
CA SER A 223 -15.01 11.19 7.04
C SER A 223 -15.70 11.07 5.68
N LEU A 224 -15.11 10.34 4.74
CA LEU A 224 -15.73 10.07 3.45
C LEU A 224 -16.98 9.19 3.63
N ASN A 225 -17.99 9.39 2.77
CA ASN A 225 -19.21 8.58 2.86
C ASN A 225 -18.93 7.11 2.48
N ASP A 226 -19.00 6.78 1.20
CA ASP A 226 -18.69 5.45 0.67
C ASP A 226 -18.26 5.58 -0.80
N PRO A 227 -17.08 6.13 -1.08
CA PRO A 227 -16.60 6.20 -2.45
C PRO A 227 -16.53 4.80 -3.07
N GLY A 228 -17.14 4.64 -4.26
CA GLY A 228 -17.24 3.36 -4.95
C GLY A 228 -18.39 2.45 -4.48
N GLY A 229 -19.09 2.77 -3.38
CA GLY A 229 -20.30 2.05 -2.94
C GLY A 229 -20.08 0.62 -2.42
N GLN A 230 -18.82 0.27 -2.11
CA GLN A 230 -18.45 -1.09 -1.66
C GLN A 230 -18.38 -1.24 -0.13
N GLY A 231 -18.65 -0.15 0.58
CA GLY A 231 -18.70 -0.15 2.05
C GLY A 231 -17.35 -0.04 2.73
N HIS A 232 -16.27 0.30 2.04
CA HIS A 232 -14.92 0.34 2.64
C HIS A 232 -14.85 1.28 3.84
N ILE A 233 -15.37 2.52 3.70
CA ILE A 233 -15.41 3.49 4.79
C ILE A 233 -16.44 3.10 5.87
N PRO A 234 -17.69 2.75 5.55
CA PRO A 234 -18.64 2.25 6.54
C PRO A 234 -18.12 1.05 7.34
N ILE A 235 -17.43 0.09 6.70
CA ILE A 235 -16.78 -1.05 7.37
C ILE A 235 -15.71 -0.55 8.34
N TRP A 236 -14.83 0.34 7.90
CA TRP A 236 -13.80 0.95 8.75
C TRP A 236 -14.41 1.60 9.98
N ASN A 237 -15.42 2.47 9.78
CA ASN A 237 -16.09 3.20 10.85
C ASN A 237 -16.83 2.26 11.84
N ALA A 238 -17.33 1.12 11.38
CA ALA A 238 -17.90 0.12 12.25
C ALA A 238 -16.83 -0.63 13.06
N LEU A 239 -15.74 -1.04 12.41
CA LEU A 239 -14.68 -1.83 13.06
C LEU A 239 -13.88 -1.04 14.07
N ILE A 240 -13.65 0.26 13.87
CA ILE A 240 -12.90 1.10 14.81
C ILE A 240 -13.59 1.26 16.17
N THR A 241 -14.87 0.88 16.28
CA THR A 241 -15.60 0.82 17.56
C THR A 241 -15.23 -0.39 18.41
N ASN A 242 -14.47 -1.33 17.87
CA ASN A 242 -13.95 -2.49 18.58
C ASN A 242 -12.58 -2.16 19.17
N GLU A 243 -12.39 -2.44 20.45
CA GLU A 243 -11.16 -2.11 21.20
C GLU A 243 -9.94 -2.83 20.61
N ASP A 244 -10.03 -4.14 20.35
CA ASP A 244 -8.91 -4.91 19.76
C ASP A 244 -8.51 -4.38 18.36
N PHE A 245 -9.49 -3.97 17.55
CA PHE A 245 -9.22 -3.40 16.22
C PHE A 245 -8.55 -2.03 16.34
N PHE A 246 -9.05 -1.20 17.25
CA PHE A 246 -8.51 0.13 17.48
C PHE A 246 -7.08 0.09 18.02
N ASP A 247 -6.83 -0.81 18.96
CA ASP A 247 -5.49 -1.03 19.52
C ASP A 247 -4.50 -1.56 18.48
N ASP A 248 -4.92 -2.55 17.64
CA ASP A 248 -4.09 -3.03 16.53
C ASP A 248 -3.76 -1.88 15.54
N TYR A 249 -4.75 -1.04 15.22
CA TYR A 249 -4.56 0.11 14.36
C TYR A 249 -3.54 1.12 14.92
N LEU A 250 -3.68 1.52 16.19
CA LEU A 250 -2.78 2.47 16.82
C LEU A 250 -1.35 1.91 16.98
N ASN A 251 -1.23 0.67 17.42
CA ASN A 251 0.05 0.00 17.57
C ASN A 251 0.75 -0.14 16.21
N ARG A 252 0.02 -0.60 15.21
CA ARG A 252 0.56 -0.74 13.84
C ARG A 252 1.04 0.58 13.27
N TRP A 253 0.29 1.65 13.52
CA TRP A 253 0.72 2.98 13.14
C TRP A 253 2.07 3.35 13.76
N GLN A 254 2.21 3.19 15.07
CA GLN A 254 3.45 3.53 15.79
C GLN A 254 4.63 2.69 15.29
N ASP A 255 4.43 1.40 15.07
CA ASP A 255 5.46 0.51 14.55
C ASP A 255 5.95 0.97 13.17
N LEU A 256 5.03 1.28 12.28
CA LEU A 256 5.37 1.75 10.93
C LEU A 256 6.04 3.13 10.94
N ALA A 257 5.50 4.08 11.71
CA ALA A 257 6.04 5.45 11.78
C ALA A 257 7.44 5.51 12.41
N ASN A 258 7.71 4.64 13.38
CA ASN A 258 9.04 4.53 14.00
C ASN A 258 10.00 3.60 13.25
N GLY A 259 9.48 2.79 12.33
CA GLY A 259 10.21 1.82 11.53
C GLY A 259 10.34 2.19 10.07
N HIS A 260 9.75 1.38 9.24
CA HIS A 260 9.91 1.45 7.79
C HIS A 260 9.27 2.69 7.14
N LEU A 261 8.23 3.27 7.72
CA LEU A 261 7.65 4.54 7.28
C LEU A 261 8.17 5.76 8.04
N SER A 262 9.31 5.62 8.75
CA SER A 262 10.01 6.79 9.29
C SER A 262 10.57 7.67 8.16
N CYS A 263 10.69 8.98 8.42
CA CYS A 263 11.21 9.92 7.42
C CYS A 263 12.55 9.49 6.83
N ALA A 264 13.48 9.09 7.71
CA ALA A 264 14.82 8.69 7.28
C ALA A 264 14.77 7.48 6.35
N ASN A 265 14.06 6.41 6.76
CA ASN A 265 13.98 5.20 5.96
C ASN A 265 13.25 5.43 4.62
N MET A 266 12.16 6.19 4.63
CA MET A 266 11.43 6.51 3.40
C MET A 266 12.31 7.28 2.40
N ILE A 267 13.13 8.22 2.86
CA ILE A 267 14.07 8.97 2.01
C ILE A 267 15.20 8.06 1.52
N ASP A 268 15.79 7.24 2.38
CA ASP A 268 16.86 6.32 2.00
C ASP A 268 16.40 5.32 0.93
N VAL A 269 15.19 4.80 1.06
CA VAL A 269 14.58 3.91 0.06
C VAL A 269 14.32 4.65 -1.25
N LEU A 270 13.74 5.86 -1.20
CA LEU A 270 13.51 6.66 -2.39
C LEU A 270 14.82 6.95 -3.12
N ASP A 271 15.85 7.39 -2.39
CA ASP A 271 17.15 7.73 -2.98
C ASP A 271 17.85 6.51 -3.57
N SER A 272 17.74 5.35 -2.92
CA SER A 272 18.23 4.09 -3.46
C SER A 272 17.58 3.75 -4.80
N MET A 273 16.26 3.88 -4.90
CA MET A 273 15.50 3.58 -6.13
C MET A 273 15.77 4.62 -7.23
N ILE A 274 15.84 5.91 -6.87
CA ILE A 274 16.20 6.98 -7.82
C ILE A 274 17.60 6.75 -8.40
N ASN A 275 18.59 6.36 -7.59
CA ASN A 275 19.94 6.07 -8.04
C ASN A 275 20.00 4.93 -9.09
N VAL A 276 19.00 4.05 -9.14
CA VAL A 276 18.92 2.99 -10.16
C VAL A 276 18.50 3.57 -11.52
N ILE A 277 17.55 4.50 -11.56
CA ILE A 277 17.00 5.04 -12.82
C ILE A 277 17.73 6.30 -13.29
N ASP A 278 18.37 7.05 -12.40
CA ASP A 278 19.02 8.32 -12.69
C ASP A 278 20.00 8.26 -13.87
N PRO A 279 20.90 7.26 -13.98
CA PRO A 279 21.84 7.15 -15.12
C PRO A 279 21.17 7.01 -16.48
N GLU A 280 19.92 6.51 -16.52
CA GLU A 280 19.18 6.26 -17.75
C GLU A 280 18.24 7.42 -18.13
N MET A 281 17.96 8.35 -17.21
CA MET A 281 17.07 9.49 -17.46
C MET A 281 17.52 10.41 -18.58
N PRO A 282 18.82 10.66 -18.82
CA PRO A 282 19.25 11.41 -19.99
C PRO A 282 18.84 10.76 -21.32
N ALA A 283 18.90 9.44 -21.44
CA ALA A 283 18.43 8.71 -22.63
C ALA A 283 16.90 8.74 -22.76
N GLN A 284 16.16 8.61 -21.65
CA GLN A 284 14.71 8.79 -21.58
C GLN A 284 14.29 10.17 -22.12
N ILE A 285 14.96 11.22 -21.66
CA ILE A 285 14.72 12.61 -22.06
C ILE A 285 15.08 12.86 -23.53
N ALA A 286 16.20 12.31 -23.98
CA ALA A 286 16.58 12.40 -25.40
C ALA A 286 15.55 11.74 -26.32
N ARG A 287 14.87 10.70 -25.84
CA ARG A 287 13.82 9.98 -26.57
C ARG A 287 12.48 10.70 -26.56
N TRP A 288 12.04 11.20 -25.41
CA TRP A 288 10.66 11.63 -25.17
C TRP A 288 10.52 13.14 -24.92
N GLY A 289 11.62 13.85 -24.79
CA GLY A 289 11.64 15.28 -24.44
C GLY A 289 11.72 15.53 -22.94
N GLY A 290 11.49 16.78 -22.56
CA GLY A 290 11.66 17.24 -21.18
C GLY A 290 13.05 17.76 -20.88
N SER A 291 13.39 17.90 -19.60
CA SER A 291 14.67 18.42 -19.12
C SER A 291 15.11 17.62 -17.90
N TYR A 292 16.40 17.27 -17.86
CA TYR A 292 16.96 16.53 -16.72
C TYR A 292 16.85 17.34 -15.42
N SER A 293 17.09 18.64 -15.46
CA SER A 293 16.95 19.51 -14.29
C SER A 293 15.49 19.59 -13.79
N THR A 294 14.51 19.56 -14.69
CA THR A 294 13.10 19.52 -14.30
C THR A 294 12.75 18.21 -13.63
N TRP A 295 13.22 17.08 -14.16
CA TRP A 295 13.02 15.79 -13.51
C TRP A 295 13.64 15.73 -12.12
N GLN A 296 14.90 16.22 -11.98
CA GLN A 296 15.56 16.31 -10.67
C GLN A 296 14.77 17.20 -9.69
N GLN A 297 14.17 18.29 -10.16
CA GLN A 297 13.31 19.14 -9.33
C GLN A 297 12.05 18.39 -8.88
N ASN A 298 11.39 17.64 -9.78
CA ASN A 298 10.23 16.84 -9.43
C ASN A 298 10.56 15.77 -8.38
N VAL A 299 11.73 15.14 -8.47
CA VAL A 299 12.22 14.19 -7.46
C VAL A 299 12.48 14.91 -6.13
N GLN A 300 13.06 16.12 -6.18
CA GLN A 300 13.31 16.91 -4.97
C GLN A 300 12.00 17.36 -4.30
N ASP A 301 10.99 17.71 -5.10
CA ASP A 301 9.67 18.06 -4.58
C ASP A 301 9.00 16.87 -3.90
N LEU A 302 9.15 15.67 -4.45
CA LEU A 302 8.70 14.44 -3.79
C LEU A 302 9.42 14.20 -2.46
N ARG A 303 10.76 14.37 -2.39
CA ARG A 303 11.51 14.30 -1.11
C ARG A 303 11.00 15.31 -0.10
N ASN A 304 10.78 16.54 -0.53
CA ASN A 304 10.29 17.62 0.33
C ASN A 304 8.90 17.28 0.89
N PHE A 305 8.03 16.72 0.04
CA PHE A 305 6.71 16.26 0.48
C PHE A 305 6.83 15.18 1.54
N ILE A 306 7.62 14.13 1.30
CA ILE A 306 7.81 13.02 2.24
C ILE A 306 8.32 13.55 3.60
N ASN A 307 9.36 14.39 3.60
CA ASN A 307 9.93 14.95 4.83
C ASN A 307 8.92 15.77 5.64
N GLN A 308 8.10 16.57 4.97
CA GLN A 308 7.06 17.35 5.63
C GLN A 308 5.90 16.45 6.09
N ARG A 309 5.51 15.48 5.28
CA ARG A 309 4.42 14.55 5.59
C ARG A 309 4.72 13.70 6.82
N CYS A 310 5.94 13.18 6.96
CA CYS A 310 6.36 12.45 8.14
C CYS A 310 6.09 13.24 9.44
N SER A 311 6.44 14.53 9.46
CA SER A 311 6.22 15.38 10.63
C SER A 311 4.73 15.56 10.94
N THR A 312 3.90 15.72 9.91
CA THR A 312 2.45 15.82 10.07
C THR A 312 1.87 14.52 10.62
N MET A 313 2.32 13.40 10.08
CA MET A 313 1.82 12.09 10.47
C MET A 313 2.19 11.74 11.92
N ASN A 314 3.40 12.06 12.37
CA ASN A 314 3.85 11.77 13.74
C ASN A 314 2.99 12.42 14.84
N VAL A 315 2.34 13.53 14.54
CA VAL A 315 1.46 14.24 15.49
C VAL A 315 -0.03 14.10 15.16
N GLY A 316 -0.36 13.69 13.94
CA GLY A 316 -1.71 13.81 13.39
C GLY A 316 -2.73 12.84 13.99
N PHE A 317 -2.30 11.70 14.54
CA PHE A 317 -3.21 10.71 15.15
C PHE A 317 -3.82 11.17 16.47
N VAL A 318 -3.06 11.92 17.28
CA VAL A 318 -3.52 12.37 18.59
C VAL A 318 -4.78 13.23 18.50
N PRO A 319 -4.84 14.26 17.64
CA PRO A 319 -6.07 15.03 17.46
C PRO A 319 -7.26 14.20 17.00
N CYS A 320 -7.06 13.20 16.15
CA CYS A 320 -8.14 12.35 15.64
C CYS A 320 -8.91 11.61 16.73
N TYR A 321 -8.21 11.18 17.77
CA TYR A 321 -8.74 10.22 18.73
C TYR A 321 -8.73 10.72 20.19
N GLN A 322 -8.55 12.03 20.40
CA GLN A 322 -8.68 12.61 21.74
C GLN A 322 -10.12 12.52 22.27
N PRO A 323 -10.35 12.24 23.58
CA PRO A 323 -9.34 12.04 24.62
C PRO A 323 -8.85 10.59 24.76
N ALA A 324 -9.23 9.66 23.88
CA ALA A 324 -8.90 8.24 23.99
C ALA A 324 -7.39 7.99 23.95
N ILE A 325 -6.65 8.83 23.20
CA ILE A 325 -5.18 8.77 23.15
C ILE A 325 -4.57 10.14 23.48
N SER A 326 -3.32 10.11 23.93
CA SER A 326 -2.51 11.29 24.21
C SER A 326 -1.07 11.04 23.78
N GLY A 327 -0.32 12.09 23.52
CA GLY A 327 1.07 12.02 23.05
C GLY A 327 1.27 12.87 21.79
N PRO A 328 2.27 12.58 20.94
CA PRO A 328 3.33 11.59 21.20
C PRO A 328 4.19 11.92 22.41
N TYR A 329 4.78 10.90 23.02
CA TYR A 329 5.70 11.05 24.13
C TYR A 329 7.08 10.55 23.73
N ASP A 330 8.12 11.31 24.11
CA ASP A 330 9.50 10.86 23.99
C ASP A 330 9.80 9.78 25.04
N VAL A 331 10.31 8.65 24.60
CA VAL A 331 10.77 7.57 25.49
C VAL A 331 12.29 7.61 25.53
N THR A 332 12.84 7.91 26.71
CA THR A 332 14.28 7.80 26.95
C THR A 332 14.59 6.44 27.55
N VAL A 333 15.46 5.69 26.89
CA VAL A 333 15.91 4.37 27.37
C VAL A 333 17.36 4.48 27.81
N GLU A 334 17.63 4.12 29.06
CA GLU A 334 18.97 4.07 29.61
C GLU A 334 19.42 2.61 29.80
N ILE A 335 20.65 2.31 29.37
CA ILE A 335 21.26 1.01 29.56
C ILE A 335 22.04 1.04 30.87
N LEU A 336 21.61 0.28 31.85
CA LEU A 336 22.32 0.06 33.10
C LEU A 336 23.09 -1.27 33.03
N GLY A 337 24.40 -1.20 32.73
CA GLY A 337 25.26 -2.37 32.63
C GLY A 337 25.82 -2.61 31.22
N GLN A 338 26.22 -3.85 30.94
CA GLN A 338 26.75 -4.26 29.63
C GLN A 338 25.63 -4.84 28.74
N GLY A 339 24.84 -3.98 28.15
CA GLY A 339 23.78 -4.35 27.23
C GLY A 339 23.79 -3.46 26.01
N GLU A 340 23.15 -3.90 24.94
CA GLU A 340 22.93 -3.14 23.72
C GLU A 340 21.44 -3.09 23.41
N ILE A 341 20.92 -1.91 23.04
CA ILE A 341 19.55 -1.78 22.54
C ILE A 341 19.61 -1.99 21.04
N LEU A 342 19.12 -3.13 20.59
CA LEU A 342 19.12 -3.49 19.18
C LEU A 342 17.96 -2.83 18.43
N SER A 343 16.84 -2.53 19.10
CA SER A 343 15.69 -1.84 18.51
C SER A 343 14.77 -1.31 19.61
N LEU A 344 14.21 -0.11 19.42
CA LEU A 344 13.09 0.42 20.19
C LEU A 344 11.73 0.08 19.60
N ILE A 345 11.69 -0.48 18.38
CA ILE A 345 10.48 -0.75 17.60
C ILE A 345 9.74 -2.00 18.10
N HIS A 346 10.43 -2.90 18.82
CA HIS A 346 9.88 -4.16 19.32
C HIS A 346 9.63 -4.14 20.83
N ILE A 347 9.27 -3.00 21.41
CA ILE A 347 8.64 -2.99 22.71
C ILE A 347 7.17 -3.37 22.50
N SER A 348 6.94 -4.61 22.08
CA SER A 348 5.65 -5.24 22.24
C SER A 348 5.40 -5.38 23.76
N GLU A 349 4.17 -5.17 24.19
CA GLU A 349 3.78 -5.48 25.56
C GLU A 349 4.33 -6.84 25.99
N PRO A 350 4.80 -6.99 27.25
CA PRO A 350 5.23 -8.29 27.73
C PRO A 350 4.04 -9.24 27.57
N THR A 351 4.24 -10.27 26.75
CA THR A 351 3.31 -11.40 26.68
C THR A 351 2.86 -11.74 28.08
N ARG A 352 1.57 -11.56 28.38
CA ARG A 352 0.96 -12.09 29.59
C ARG A 352 1.37 -13.56 29.68
N GLN A 353 2.33 -13.88 30.50
CA GLN A 353 2.53 -15.24 30.90
C GLN A 353 1.26 -15.63 31.67
N ASP A 354 0.49 -16.54 31.09
CA ASP A 354 -0.60 -17.20 31.76
C ASP A 354 -0.06 -17.79 33.08
N ARG A 355 -0.63 -17.32 34.15
CA ARG A 355 -0.52 -17.98 35.46
C ARG A 355 -1.65 -18.96 35.64
#